data_a3011b02797c0075fbc1592f736dcfd6
#
_entry.id   a3011b02797c0075fbc1592f736dcfd6
#
_cell.length_a   1.000
_cell.length_b   1.000
_cell.length_c   1.000
_cell.angle_alpha   90.00
_cell.angle_beta   90.00
_cell.angle_gamma   90.00
#
_symmetry.space_group_name_H-M   'P 1'
#
loop_
_entity.id
_entity.type
_entity.pdbx_description
1 polymer ?
#
loop_
_entity_poly.entity_id
_entity_poly.type
_entity_poly.pdbx_seq_one_letter_code
_entity_poly.pdbx_strand_id
1 'polypeptide(L)' 'MPHITVQMFPGRNDEIKKNLAEKLAKVASEELGRGIEHFSVSVEDIPQDEWKTRVFDKIVDPDNETVFVKPGYTM' A
#
# COMPACT_ATOMS: atom_id res chain seq x y z
N MET A 1 -11.86 10.58 -6.27
CA MET A 1 -10.71 10.10 -7.08
C MET A 1 -9.68 9.45 -6.16
N PRO A 2 -9.89 8.19 -5.69
CA PRO A 2 -8.93 7.57 -4.76
C PRO A 2 -7.64 7.15 -5.44
N HIS A 3 -6.52 7.31 -4.74
CA HIS A 3 -5.23 6.75 -5.13
C HIS A 3 -4.70 5.87 -4.02
N ILE A 4 -4.21 4.68 -4.37
CA ILE A 4 -3.67 3.70 -3.43
C ILE A 4 -2.17 3.59 -3.67
N THR A 5 -1.39 3.78 -2.62
CA THR A 5 0.06 3.60 -2.70
C THR A 5 0.45 2.37 -1.89
N VAL A 6 1.12 1.42 -2.54
CA VAL A 6 1.69 0.24 -1.89
C VAL A 6 3.18 0.47 -1.71
N GLN A 7 3.66 0.32 -0.50
CA GLN A 7 5.09 0.35 -0.21
C GLN A 7 5.51 -1.05 0.21
N MET A 8 6.58 -1.57 -0.38
CA MET A 8 7.05 -2.92 -0.11
C MET A 8 8.56 -3.02 -0.30
N PHE A 9 9.15 -4.08 0.23
CA PHE A 9 10.55 -4.39 -0.04
C PHE A 9 10.75 -4.67 -1.54
N PRO A 10 11.91 -4.33 -2.11
CA PRO A 10 12.23 -4.67 -3.50
C PRO A 10 12.30 -6.19 -3.69
N GLY A 11 12.21 -6.63 -4.93
CA GLY A 11 12.41 -8.03 -5.30
C GLY A 11 11.29 -8.64 -6.12
N ARG A 12 10.14 -7.99 -6.19
CA ARG A 12 9.04 -8.46 -7.03
C ARG A 12 9.14 -7.81 -8.41
N ASN A 13 8.82 -8.56 -9.46
CA ASN A 13 8.87 -8.05 -10.82
C ASN A 13 7.62 -7.21 -11.15
N ASP A 14 7.64 -6.57 -12.31
CA ASP A 14 6.56 -5.66 -12.72
C ASP A 14 5.24 -6.38 -12.95
N GLU A 15 5.27 -7.63 -13.39
CA GLU A 15 4.05 -8.42 -13.59
C GLU A 15 3.33 -8.65 -12.27
N ILE A 16 4.05 -9.01 -11.22
CA ILE A 16 3.48 -9.21 -9.88
C ILE A 16 2.91 -7.89 -9.35
N LYS A 17 3.65 -6.79 -9.51
CA LYS A 17 3.20 -5.47 -9.08
C LYS A 17 1.94 -5.03 -9.81
N LYS A 18 1.88 -5.27 -11.12
CA LYS A 18 0.72 -4.94 -11.94
C LYS A 18 -0.51 -5.73 -11.49
N ASN A 19 -0.36 -7.04 -11.30
CA ASN A 19 -1.46 -7.89 -10.84
C ASN A 19 -1.98 -7.46 -9.47
N LEU A 20 -1.08 -7.13 -8.55
CA LEU A 20 -1.46 -6.60 -7.23
C LEU A 20 -2.24 -5.30 -7.36
N ALA A 21 -1.71 -4.36 -8.15
CA ALA A 21 -2.34 -3.06 -8.34
C ALA A 21 -3.75 -3.18 -8.94
N GLU A 22 -3.92 -4.05 -9.94
CA GLU A 22 -5.22 -4.28 -10.57
C GLU A 22 -6.24 -4.85 -9.58
N LYS A 23 -5.81 -5.80 -8.75
CA LYS A 23 -6.68 -6.40 -7.72
C LYS A 23 -7.07 -5.40 -6.64
N LEU A 24 -6.12 -4.55 -6.22
CA LEU A 24 -6.40 -3.52 -5.24
C LEU A 24 -7.40 -2.49 -5.78
N ALA A 25 -7.24 -2.07 -7.03
CA ALA A 25 -8.19 -1.16 -7.67
C ALA A 25 -9.58 -1.77 -7.73
N LYS A 26 -9.67 -3.05 -8.06
CA LYS A 26 -10.95 -3.77 -8.15
C LYS A 26 -11.64 -3.85 -6.79
N VAL A 27 -10.93 -4.25 -5.76
CA VAL A 27 -11.48 -4.35 -4.41
C VAL A 27 -11.94 -2.99 -3.91
N ALA A 28 -11.13 -1.95 -4.12
CA ALA A 28 -11.49 -0.60 -3.70
C ALA A 28 -12.72 -0.09 -4.44
N SER A 29 -12.82 -0.35 -5.74
CA SER A 29 -13.98 -0.01 -6.56
C SER A 29 -15.26 -0.65 -6.02
N GLU A 30 -15.20 -1.94 -5.69
CA GLU A 30 -16.33 -2.68 -5.13
C GLU A 30 -16.73 -2.14 -3.75
N GLU A 31 -15.75 -1.92 -2.88
CA GLU A 31 -15.99 -1.48 -1.51
C GLU A 31 -16.58 -0.06 -1.45
N LEU A 32 -16.10 0.83 -2.31
CA LEU A 32 -16.54 2.23 -2.32
C LEU A 32 -17.71 2.49 -3.27
N GLY A 33 -18.15 1.49 -4.03
CA GLY A 33 -19.28 1.64 -4.95
C GLY A 33 -19.05 2.65 -6.07
N ARG A 34 -17.81 2.73 -6.59
CA ARG A 34 -17.44 3.63 -7.69
C ARG A 34 -16.82 2.85 -8.83
N GLY A 35 -16.94 3.36 -10.04
CA GLY A 35 -16.31 2.75 -11.21
C GLY A 35 -14.80 2.68 -11.07
N ILE A 36 -14.19 1.63 -11.62
CA ILE A 36 -12.76 1.38 -11.48
C ILE A 36 -11.90 2.47 -12.11
N GLU A 37 -12.43 3.21 -13.07
CA GLU A 37 -11.75 4.34 -13.74
C GLU A 37 -11.42 5.50 -12.81
N HIS A 38 -12.04 5.54 -11.62
CA HIS A 38 -11.74 6.59 -10.62
C HIS A 38 -10.51 6.27 -9.78
N PHE A 39 -9.99 5.04 -9.87
CA PHE A 39 -8.93 4.56 -8.99
C PHE A 39 -7.60 4.50 -9.72
N SER A 40 -6.53 4.80 -8.99
CA SER A 40 -5.17 4.60 -9.45
C SER A 40 -4.36 3.94 -8.34
N VAL A 41 -3.34 3.19 -8.71
CA VAL A 41 -2.50 2.46 -7.76
C VAL A 41 -1.06 2.57 -8.18
N SER A 42 -0.19 2.96 -7.26
CA SER A 42 1.25 2.90 -7.44
C SER A 42 1.86 1.89 -6.48
N VAL A 43 2.95 1.28 -6.90
CA VAL A 43 3.70 0.33 -6.08
C VAL A 43 5.14 0.82 -6.03
N GLU A 44 5.61 1.17 -4.83
CA GLU A 44 6.97 1.66 -4.64
C GLU A 44 7.82 0.66 -3.88
N ASP A 45 9.04 0.44 -4.39
CA ASP A 45 10.05 -0.34 -3.70
C ASP A 45 10.75 0.54 -2.67
N ILE A 46 10.76 0.08 -1.43
CA ILE A 46 11.46 0.75 -0.34
C ILE A 46 12.61 -0.15 0.09
N PRO A 47 13.86 0.32 0.05
CA PRO A 47 15.00 -0.48 0.49
C PRO A 47 14.80 -0.99 1.92
N GLN A 48 15.22 -2.22 2.17
CA GLN A 48 14.99 -2.88 3.45
C GLN A 48 15.62 -2.11 4.62
N ASP A 49 16.79 -1.52 4.42
CA ASP A 49 17.49 -0.73 5.42
C ASP A 49 16.84 0.63 5.70
N GLU A 50 15.90 1.07 4.85
CA GLU A 50 15.15 2.31 5.02
C GLU A 50 13.73 2.08 5.50
N TRP A 51 13.29 0.83 5.57
CA TRP A 51 11.89 0.50 5.90
C TRP A 51 11.47 1.05 7.25
N LYS A 52 12.30 0.85 8.26
CA LYS A 52 11.98 1.28 9.63
C LYS A 52 11.69 2.77 9.69
N THR A 53 12.58 3.59 9.15
CA THR A 53 12.45 5.06 9.24
C THR A 53 11.40 5.61 8.29
N ARG A 54 11.29 5.06 7.09
CA ARG A 54 10.39 5.59 6.07
C ARG A 54 8.96 5.08 6.18
N VAL A 55 8.75 3.88 6.74
CA VAL A 55 7.43 3.25 6.79
C VAL A 55 7.05 2.83 8.21
N PHE A 56 7.82 1.92 8.82
CA PHE A 56 7.41 1.26 10.07
C PHE A 56 7.16 2.26 11.19
N ASP A 57 8.08 3.18 11.43
CA ASP A 57 7.95 4.15 12.52
C ASP A 57 6.71 5.03 12.37
N LYS A 58 6.27 5.26 11.14
CA LYS A 58 5.05 6.05 10.87
C LYS A 58 3.78 5.25 11.11
N ILE A 59 3.77 3.97 10.74
CA ILE A 59 2.55 3.16 10.86
C ILE A 59 2.32 2.60 12.26
N VAL A 60 3.35 2.61 13.13
CA VAL A 60 3.20 2.21 14.54
C VAL A 60 3.12 3.41 15.48
N ASP A 61 3.23 4.62 14.98
CA ASP A 61 3.09 5.83 15.78
C ASP A 61 1.68 5.89 16.36
N PRO A 62 1.53 5.95 17.70
CA PRO A 62 0.23 5.97 18.34
C PRO A 62 -0.60 7.21 17.99
N ASP A 63 0.05 8.29 17.53
CA ASP A 63 -0.63 9.51 17.11
C ASP A 63 -1.11 9.45 15.65
N ASN A 64 -0.75 8.40 14.90
CA ASN A 64 -1.19 8.24 13.53
C ASN A 64 -2.56 7.56 13.48
N GLU A 65 -3.61 8.34 13.23
CA GLU A 65 -4.99 7.86 13.22
C GLU A 65 -5.43 7.31 11.85
N THR A 66 -4.52 7.23 10.88
CA THR A 66 -4.86 6.80 9.51
C THR A 66 -4.62 5.32 9.25
N VAL A 67 -4.03 4.60 10.19
CA VAL A 67 -3.69 3.18 10.04
C VAL A 67 -4.84 2.32 10.56
N PHE A 68 -5.64 1.79 9.65
CA PHE A 68 -6.81 0.97 9.99
C PHE A 68 -6.49 -0.53 10.10
N VAL A 69 -5.38 -0.96 9.50
CA VAL A 69 -4.86 -2.32 9.66
C VAL A 69 -3.42 -2.19 10.13
N LYS A 70 -3.15 -2.60 11.35
CA LYS A 70 -1.83 -2.48 11.95
C LYS A 70 -0.94 -3.66 11.58
N PRO A 71 0.40 -3.46 11.52
CA PRO A 71 1.30 -4.56 11.24
C PRO A 71 1.27 -5.60 12.36
N GLY A 72 1.37 -6.88 11.97
CA GLY A 72 1.48 -7.98 12.92
C GLY A 72 2.92 -8.35 13.26
N TYR A 73 3.88 -7.51 12.88
CA TYR A 73 5.30 -7.70 13.12
C TYR A 73 5.89 -6.52 13.89
N THR A 74 7.07 -6.71 14.44
CA THR A 74 7.84 -5.66 15.12
C THR A 74 9.24 -5.55 14.53
N MET A 75 9.86 -4.42 14.74
CA MET A 75 11.23 -4.17 14.30
C MET A 75 12.09 -3.63 15.43
#